data_3b4390b8774ee710faee3dd46c2da76b
#
_entry.id   3b4390b8774ee710faee3dd46c2da76b
#
_cell.length_a   1.000
_cell.length_b   1.000
_cell.length_c   1.000
_cell.angle_alpha   90.00
_cell.angle_beta   90.00
_cell.angle_gamma   90.00
#
_symmetry.space_group_name_H-M   'P 1'
#
loop_
_entity.id
_entity.type
_entity.pdbx_description
1 polymer ?
#
loop_
_entity_poly.entity_id
_entity_poly.type
_entity_poly.pdbx_seq_one_letter_code
_entity_poly.pdbx_strand_id
1 'polypeptide(L)'
;EVDACGNGSRCVAKILCDEEKKEGAIIVTSNRILKAQKISENSIRLAMGEPSFEWKTIPLSKNIDHKKINLRINDLELKDGFALNVGNPHIVFFVDDCFKYNLNKIGPLIENHEMFPEKINVTFAQIKDSTNILVNVWERGAGLTKACGTAACATGVVAFEKKLSGNDTNIHFKEGLLNIKYNSVISMTGPVSDIKEIQIKL
;
A
#
# COMPACT_ATOMS: atom_id res chain seq x y z
N GLU A 1 7.46 -16.78 -2.63
CA GLU A 1 6.96 -16.40 -1.30
C GLU A 1 7.07 -14.89 -1.15
N VAL A 2 6.05 -14.23 -0.56
CA VAL A 2 6.02 -12.78 -0.34
C VAL A 2 5.54 -12.48 1.07
N ASP A 3 6.11 -11.44 1.70
CA ASP A 3 5.79 -11.06 3.08
C ASP A 3 4.37 -10.52 3.27
N ALA A 4 3.82 -9.90 2.23
CA ALA A 4 2.48 -9.32 2.26
C ALA A 4 1.88 -9.25 0.86
N CYS A 5 0.69 -9.81 0.67
CA CYS A 5 -0.06 -9.71 -0.57
C CYS A 5 -1.55 -9.42 -0.27
N GLY A 6 -1.90 -8.14 -0.20
CA GLY A 6 -3.28 -7.74 0.07
C GLY A 6 -4.30 -8.24 -0.96
N ASN A 7 -3.92 -8.32 -2.24
CA ASN A 7 -4.77 -8.85 -3.30
C ASN A 7 -5.03 -10.35 -3.09
N GLY A 8 -3.97 -11.15 -2.92
CA GLY A 8 -4.08 -12.59 -2.66
C GLY A 8 -4.88 -12.90 -1.40
N SER A 9 -4.65 -12.15 -0.32
CA SER A 9 -5.39 -12.34 0.94
C SER A 9 -6.89 -12.08 0.78
N ARG A 10 -7.30 -11.09 -0.05
CA ARG A 10 -8.74 -10.88 -0.33
C ARG A 10 -9.35 -12.04 -1.12
N CYS A 11 -8.63 -12.57 -2.10
CA CYS A 11 -9.09 -13.74 -2.86
C CYS A 11 -9.26 -14.98 -1.96
N VAL A 12 -8.26 -15.28 -1.11
CA VAL A 12 -8.33 -16.37 -0.15
C VAL A 12 -9.50 -16.17 0.82
N ALA A 13 -9.67 -14.95 1.34
CA ALA A 13 -10.80 -14.64 2.22
C ALA A 13 -12.15 -14.88 1.55
N LYS A 14 -12.31 -14.50 0.27
CA LYS A 14 -13.54 -14.78 -0.47
C LYS A 14 -13.81 -16.28 -0.54
N ILE A 15 -12.82 -17.09 -0.92
CA ILE A 15 -12.93 -18.55 -0.99
C ILE A 15 -13.41 -19.11 0.36
N LEU A 16 -12.72 -18.77 1.44
CA LEU A 16 -13.07 -19.27 2.78
C LEU A 16 -14.49 -18.84 3.22
N CYS A 17 -14.87 -17.59 2.95
CA CYS A 17 -16.21 -17.10 3.28
C CYS A 17 -17.29 -17.82 2.49
N ASP A 18 -17.07 -18.09 1.21
CA ASP A 18 -18.04 -18.73 0.32
C ASP A 18 -18.18 -20.23 0.66
N GLU A 19 -17.07 -20.95 0.87
CA GLU A 19 -17.07 -22.37 1.24
C GLU A 19 -17.72 -22.61 2.61
N GLU A 20 -17.38 -21.79 3.61
CA GLU A 20 -17.93 -21.95 4.96
C GLU A 20 -19.29 -21.27 5.15
N LYS A 21 -19.79 -20.53 4.14
CA LYS A 21 -21.02 -19.71 4.21
C LYS A 21 -21.02 -18.73 5.39
N LYS A 22 -19.86 -18.11 5.63
CA LYS A 22 -19.64 -17.12 6.70
C LYS A 22 -19.25 -15.77 6.10
N GLU A 23 -19.53 -14.70 6.84
CA GLU A 23 -19.16 -13.32 6.46
C GLU A 23 -17.77 -12.91 6.93
N GLY A 24 -17.06 -13.77 7.61
CA GLY A 24 -15.72 -13.49 8.12
C GLY A 24 -14.80 -14.68 8.05
N ALA A 25 -13.50 -14.41 7.85
CA ALA A 25 -12.44 -15.41 7.82
C ALA A 25 -11.19 -14.90 8.56
N ILE A 26 -10.40 -15.82 9.08
CA ILE A 26 -9.08 -15.53 9.65
C ILE A 26 -8.04 -16.20 8.77
N ILE A 27 -7.10 -15.42 8.27
CA ILE A 27 -6.01 -15.90 7.43
C ILE A 27 -4.73 -15.80 8.25
N VAL A 28 -4.06 -16.91 8.45
CA VAL A 28 -2.76 -17.00 9.12
C VAL A 28 -1.69 -17.06 8.03
N THR A 29 -0.78 -16.08 8.02
CA THR A 29 0.40 -16.06 7.16
C THR A 29 1.65 -16.27 8.02
N SER A 30 2.82 -16.45 7.40
CA SER A 30 4.09 -16.58 8.12
C SER A 30 4.35 -15.41 9.08
N ASN A 31 3.90 -14.21 8.73
CA ASN A 31 4.29 -12.97 9.42
C ASN A 31 3.15 -12.30 10.18
N ARG A 32 1.89 -12.67 9.93
CA ARG A 32 0.74 -12.01 10.58
C ARG A 32 -0.56 -12.81 10.48
N ILE A 33 -1.52 -12.40 11.32
CA ILE A 33 -2.91 -12.85 11.26
C ILE A 33 -3.74 -11.73 10.66
N LEU A 34 -4.47 -12.02 9.58
CA LEU A 34 -5.38 -11.09 8.93
C LEU A 34 -6.82 -11.49 9.24
N LYS A 35 -7.60 -10.55 9.75
CA LYS A 35 -9.05 -10.69 9.89
C LYS A 35 -9.70 -10.15 8.63
N ALA A 36 -10.50 -10.96 7.97
CA ALA A 36 -11.25 -10.62 6.77
C ALA A 36 -12.74 -10.57 7.05
N GLN A 37 -13.44 -9.70 6.31
CA GLN A 37 -14.89 -9.58 6.35
C GLN A 37 -15.41 -9.45 4.92
N LYS A 38 -16.40 -10.25 4.55
CA LYS A 38 -17.15 -10.14 3.29
C LYS A 38 -18.11 -8.94 3.43
N ILE A 39 -17.92 -7.93 2.61
CA ILE A 39 -18.73 -6.71 2.61
C ILE A 39 -19.88 -6.83 1.60
N SER A 40 -19.60 -7.48 0.50
CA SER A 40 -20.56 -7.87 -0.53
C SER A 40 -20.03 -9.09 -1.29
N GLU A 41 -20.78 -9.59 -2.27
CA GLU A 41 -20.37 -10.75 -3.08
C GLU A 41 -18.97 -10.61 -3.68
N ASN A 42 -18.63 -9.41 -4.13
CA ASN A 42 -17.35 -9.13 -4.79
C ASN A 42 -16.50 -8.08 -4.06
N SER A 43 -16.65 -7.94 -2.74
CA SER A 43 -15.89 -6.98 -1.94
C SER A 43 -15.50 -7.56 -0.59
N ILE A 44 -14.21 -7.54 -0.31
CA ILE A 44 -13.61 -8.03 0.94
C ILE A 44 -12.89 -6.89 1.64
N ARG A 45 -13.11 -6.80 2.96
CA ARG A 45 -12.36 -5.95 3.87
C ARG A 45 -11.31 -6.79 4.61
N LEU A 46 -10.10 -6.27 4.71
CA LEU A 46 -9.02 -6.84 5.53
C LEU A 46 -8.61 -5.86 6.62
N ALA A 47 -8.45 -6.34 7.85
CA ALA A 47 -7.74 -5.62 8.89
C ALA A 47 -6.24 -5.79 8.65
N MET A 48 -5.56 -4.67 8.34
CA MET A 48 -4.14 -4.66 7.96
C MET A 48 -3.19 -4.43 9.14
N GLY A 49 -3.74 -4.17 10.34
CA GLY A 49 -2.98 -3.87 11.54
C GLY A 49 -2.66 -2.39 11.69
N GLU A 50 -1.79 -2.07 12.64
CA GLU A 50 -1.35 -0.71 12.93
C GLU A 50 -0.12 -0.36 12.09
N PRO A 51 0.01 0.89 11.61
CA PRO A 51 1.24 1.34 10.98
C PRO A 51 2.31 1.56 12.05
N SER A 52 3.57 1.36 11.68
CA SER A 52 4.70 1.75 12.52
C SER A 52 5.42 2.95 11.91
N PHE A 53 5.77 3.90 12.77
CA PHE A 53 6.52 5.11 12.44
C PHE A 53 7.94 5.09 13.02
N GLU A 54 8.30 4.00 13.68
CA GLU A 54 9.63 3.80 14.26
C GLU A 54 10.67 3.63 13.15
N TRP A 55 11.71 4.47 13.16
CA TRP A 55 12.74 4.47 12.13
C TRP A 55 13.44 3.11 11.93
N LYS A 56 13.54 2.30 12.99
CA LYS A 56 14.10 0.94 12.92
C LYS A 56 13.19 -0.03 12.19
N THR A 57 11.88 0.10 12.34
CA THR A 57 10.90 -0.76 11.67
C THR A 57 10.64 -0.34 10.23
N ILE A 58 10.84 0.95 9.90
CA ILE A 58 10.85 1.46 8.52
C ILE A 58 12.13 1.06 7.78
N PRO A 59 13.05 0.45 8.37
CA PRO A 59 14.52 0.36 8.39
C PRO A 59 15.21 1.52 7.67
N LEU A 60 15.11 2.72 8.27
CA LEU A 60 15.91 3.87 7.84
C LEU A 60 17.37 3.70 8.30
N SER A 61 18.32 4.20 7.53
CA SER A 61 19.77 4.12 7.84
C SER A 61 20.17 4.86 9.13
N LYS A 62 19.34 5.80 9.59
CA LYS A 62 19.55 6.58 10.81
C LYS A 62 18.22 7.12 11.35
N ASN A 63 18.24 7.53 12.63
CA ASN A 63 17.08 8.18 13.26
C ASN A 63 16.91 9.61 12.71
N ILE A 64 15.95 9.79 11.84
CA ILE A 64 15.58 11.07 11.22
C ILE A 64 14.07 11.27 11.31
N ASP A 65 13.62 12.49 11.04
CA ASP A 65 12.18 12.77 10.92
C ASP A 65 11.60 12.07 9.68
N HIS A 66 10.93 10.94 9.94
CA HIS A 66 10.26 10.13 8.92
C HIS A 66 9.16 10.87 8.17
N LYS A 67 8.67 12.03 8.71
CA LYS A 67 7.59 12.84 8.10
C LYS A 67 8.11 13.84 7.06
N LYS A 68 9.43 14.07 7.00
CA LYS A 68 10.05 15.10 6.15
C LYS A 68 11.35 14.60 5.52
N ILE A 69 11.26 13.49 4.80
CA ILE A 69 12.41 12.94 4.08
C ILE A 69 12.60 13.69 2.75
N ASN A 70 13.78 14.29 2.58
CA ASN A 70 14.15 14.92 1.33
C ASN A 70 15.20 14.04 0.64
N LEU A 71 14.98 13.74 -0.64
CA LEU A 71 15.90 12.97 -1.46
C LEU A 71 16.33 13.76 -2.68
N ARG A 72 17.60 13.62 -3.06
CA ARG A 72 18.11 14.11 -4.32
C ARG A 72 18.46 12.94 -5.22
N ILE A 73 17.71 12.80 -6.31
CA ILE A 73 17.88 11.73 -7.29
C ILE A 73 18.33 12.36 -8.61
N ASN A 74 19.64 12.33 -8.87
CA ASN A 74 20.27 13.11 -9.96
C ASN A 74 19.96 14.61 -9.80
N ASP A 75 19.30 15.21 -10.81
CA ASP A 75 18.87 16.61 -10.80
C ASP A 75 17.47 16.81 -10.20
N LEU A 76 16.78 15.73 -9.80
CA LEU A 76 15.46 15.78 -9.21
C LEU A 76 15.55 15.91 -7.69
N GLU A 77 14.96 16.94 -7.15
CA GLU A 77 14.79 17.13 -5.70
C GLU A 77 13.38 16.71 -5.30
N LEU A 78 13.25 15.68 -4.48
CA LEU A 78 12.01 15.20 -3.88
C LEU A 78 11.95 15.66 -2.43
N LYS A 79 10.90 16.40 -2.08
CA LYS A 79 10.72 16.99 -0.75
C LYS A 79 9.56 16.37 0.01
N ASP A 80 9.61 16.46 1.33
CA ASP A 80 8.53 16.12 2.24
C ASP A 80 7.99 14.68 2.10
N GLY A 81 8.85 13.75 1.69
CA GLY A 81 8.53 12.33 1.71
C GLY A 81 8.21 11.86 3.12
N PHE A 82 7.16 11.07 3.26
CA PHE A 82 6.75 10.50 4.54
C PHE A 82 6.95 8.98 4.49
N ALA A 83 7.81 8.46 5.36
CA ALA A 83 8.09 7.03 5.44
C ALA A 83 7.37 6.38 6.62
N LEU A 84 6.88 5.15 6.42
CA LEU A 84 6.21 4.34 7.43
C LEU A 84 6.31 2.86 7.07
N ASN A 85 5.96 1.99 8.03
CA ASN A 85 5.82 0.56 7.81
C ASN A 85 4.36 0.14 8.04
N VAL A 86 3.75 -0.52 7.07
CA VAL A 86 2.39 -1.10 7.14
C VAL A 86 2.42 -2.63 7.01
N GLY A 87 3.54 -3.23 7.45
CA GLY A 87 3.91 -4.64 7.29
C GLY A 87 5.03 -4.83 6.27
N ASN A 88 5.35 -3.79 5.55
CA ASN A 88 6.54 -3.58 4.73
C ASN A 88 6.81 -2.07 4.63
N PRO A 89 8.06 -1.64 4.33
CA PRO A 89 8.43 -0.22 4.31
C PRO A 89 7.91 0.51 3.07
N HIS A 90 7.41 1.72 3.30
CA HIS A 90 6.91 2.62 2.26
C HIS A 90 7.43 4.04 2.45
N ILE A 91 7.66 4.75 1.35
CA ILE A 91 7.78 6.20 1.31
C ILE A 91 6.74 6.78 0.35
N VAL A 92 6.02 7.80 0.80
CA VAL A 92 4.95 8.46 0.04
C VAL A 92 5.34 9.92 -0.18
N PHE A 93 5.33 10.36 -1.44
CA PHE A 93 5.50 11.75 -1.85
C PHE A 93 4.17 12.27 -2.40
N PHE A 94 3.64 13.34 -1.82
CA PHE A 94 2.50 14.04 -2.41
C PHE A 94 2.98 15.05 -3.44
N VAL A 95 2.42 14.97 -4.64
CA VAL A 95 2.80 15.75 -5.82
C VAL A 95 1.58 16.23 -6.59
N ASP A 96 1.74 17.26 -7.43
CA ASP A 96 0.63 17.82 -8.23
C ASP A 96 0.15 16.85 -9.31
N ASP A 97 1.04 16.04 -9.88
CA ASP A 97 0.73 15.02 -10.88
C ASP A 97 1.61 13.78 -10.64
N CYS A 98 1.00 12.70 -10.14
CA CYS A 98 1.71 11.48 -9.81
C CYS A 98 2.18 10.68 -11.05
N PHE A 99 1.63 10.95 -12.24
CA PHE A 99 2.03 10.29 -13.49
C PHE A 99 3.09 11.06 -14.29
N LYS A 100 3.39 12.31 -13.92
CA LYS A 100 4.46 13.10 -14.52
C LYS A 100 5.84 12.47 -14.31
N TYR A 101 6.01 11.72 -13.22
CA TYR A 101 7.28 11.10 -12.85
C TYR A 101 7.44 9.73 -13.52
N ASN A 102 8.54 9.55 -14.26
CA ASN A 102 8.86 8.26 -14.86
C ASN A 102 9.44 7.31 -13.80
N LEU A 103 8.56 6.58 -13.10
CA LEU A 103 8.95 5.66 -12.04
C LEU A 103 9.85 4.51 -12.53
N ASN A 104 9.80 4.11 -13.80
CA ASN A 104 10.76 3.13 -14.33
C ASN A 104 12.20 3.63 -14.28
N LYS A 105 12.41 4.96 -14.31
CA LYS A 105 13.74 5.57 -14.22
C LYS A 105 14.14 5.91 -12.78
N ILE A 106 13.23 6.54 -12.02
CA ILE A 106 13.58 7.05 -10.69
C ILE A 106 13.22 6.08 -9.56
N GLY A 107 12.28 5.16 -9.77
CA GLY A 107 11.87 4.17 -8.77
C GLY A 107 13.04 3.32 -8.25
N PRO A 108 13.85 2.69 -9.12
CA PRO A 108 15.03 1.94 -8.69
C PRO A 108 16.04 2.77 -7.90
N LEU A 109 16.20 4.06 -8.24
CA LEU A 109 17.15 4.95 -7.57
C LEU A 109 16.67 5.32 -6.16
N ILE A 110 15.36 5.49 -5.98
CA ILE A 110 14.77 5.74 -4.66
C ILE A 110 14.74 4.45 -3.83
N GLU A 111 14.30 3.34 -4.42
CA GLU A 111 14.26 2.03 -3.76
C GLU A 111 15.60 1.66 -3.14
N ASN A 112 16.71 1.89 -3.88
CA ASN A 112 18.07 1.53 -3.48
C ASN A 112 18.86 2.71 -2.88
N HIS A 113 18.20 3.80 -2.49
CA HIS A 113 18.88 4.94 -1.91
C HIS A 113 19.50 4.56 -0.55
N GLU A 114 20.68 5.10 -0.24
CA GLU A 114 21.44 4.80 1.00
C GLU A 114 20.66 5.00 2.29
N MET A 115 19.61 5.82 2.25
CA MET A 115 18.71 6.03 3.37
C MET A 115 17.85 4.79 3.69
N PHE A 116 17.68 3.88 2.74
CA PHE A 116 16.84 2.69 2.84
C PHE A 116 17.66 1.40 2.64
N PRO A 117 18.48 0.98 3.63
CA PRO A 117 19.38 -0.16 3.48
C PRO A 117 18.69 -1.50 3.17
N GLU A 118 17.44 -1.65 3.56
CA GLU A 118 16.60 -2.81 3.22
C GLU A 118 15.64 -2.53 2.05
N LYS A 119 15.90 -1.45 1.29
CA LYS A 119 15.04 -0.97 0.20
C LYS A 119 13.66 -0.55 0.68
N ILE A 120 12.90 0.14 -0.18
CA ILE A 120 11.60 0.70 0.17
C ILE A 120 10.63 0.68 -1.02
N ASN A 121 9.34 0.55 -0.76
CA ASN A 121 8.29 0.81 -1.75
C ASN A 121 8.08 2.31 -1.89
N VAL A 122 7.92 2.80 -3.11
CA VAL A 122 7.82 4.22 -3.43
C VAL A 122 6.46 4.54 -4.02
N THR A 123 5.78 5.52 -3.45
CA THR A 123 4.49 6.00 -3.95
C THR A 123 4.56 7.50 -4.24
N PHE A 124 4.19 7.88 -5.47
CA PHE A 124 3.81 9.25 -5.80
C PHE A 124 2.28 9.35 -5.74
N ALA A 125 1.77 10.24 -4.90
CA ALA A 125 0.35 10.41 -4.62
C ALA A 125 -0.11 11.82 -5.01
N GLN A 126 -1.29 11.91 -5.61
CA GLN A 126 -1.92 13.16 -6.02
C GLN A 126 -3.29 13.27 -5.36
N ILE A 127 -3.48 14.31 -4.56
CA ILE A 127 -4.79 14.61 -3.98
C ILE A 127 -5.74 15.09 -5.07
N LYS A 128 -6.90 14.44 -5.20
CA LYS A 128 -7.97 14.88 -6.08
C LYS A 128 -9.01 15.69 -5.32
N ASP A 129 -9.36 15.21 -4.14
CA ASP A 129 -10.24 15.86 -3.16
C ASP A 129 -10.01 15.23 -1.76
N SER A 130 -10.83 15.59 -0.79
CA SER A 130 -10.69 15.12 0.61
C SER A 130 -10.89 13.61 0.80
N THR A 131 -11.39 12.90 -0.21
CA THR A 131 -11.72 11.47 -0.14
C THR A 131 -11.10 10.65 -1.27
N ASN A 132 -10.49 11.26 -2.27
CA ASN A 132 -9.95 10.59 -3.44
C ASN A 132 -8.50 10.98 -3.71
N ILE A 133 -7.62 9.97 -3.80
CA ILE A 133 -6.19 10.13 -4.04
C ILE A 133 -5.77 9.22 -5.19
N LEU A 134 -5.11 9.78 -6.21
CA LEU A 134 -4.47 9.01 -7.27
C LEU A 134 -3.06 8.61 -6.85
N VAL A 135 -2.63 7.41 -7.24
CA VAL A 135 -1.28 6.92 -6.93
C VAL A 135 -0.60 6.29 -8.13
N ASN A 136 0.71 6.45 -8.16
CA ASN A 136 1.64 5.75 -9.05
C ASN A 136 2.70 5.09 -8.17
N VAL A 137 2.91 3.76 -8.31
CA VAL A 137 3.63 2.95 -7.33
C VAL A 137 4.76 2.17 -7.97
N TRP A 138 5.93 2.23 -7.33
CA TRP A 138 7.07 1.36 -7.56
C TRP A 138 7.20 0.43 -6.35
N GLU A 139 6.99 -0.85 -6.55
CA GLU A 139 7.09 -1.85 -5.47
C GLU A 139 8.51 -2.38 -5.32
N ARG A 140 8.97 -2.49 -4.10
CA ARG A 140 10.25 -3.06 -3.70
C ARG A 140 10.44 -4.45 -4.29
N GLY A 141 11.44 -4.62 -5.14
CA GLY A 141 11.78 -5.89 -5.78
C GLY A 141 10.86 -6.34 -6.93
N ALA A 142 9.77 -5.59 -7.20
CA ALA A 142 8.80 -5.93 -8.26
C ALA A 142 8.72 -4.87 -9.37
N GLY A 143 9.05 -3.62 -9.05
CA GLY A 143 9.02 -2.54 -10.01
C GLY A 143 7.69 -1.80 -10.12
N LEU A 144 7.42 -1.21 -11.28
CA LEU A 144 6.17 -0.48 -11.52
C LEU A 144 5.00 -1.48 -11.60
N THR A 145 4.04 -1.37 -10.69
CA THR A 145 2.88 -2.26 -10.61
C THR A 145 1.56 -1.53 -10.84
N LYS A 146 0.54 -2.29 -11.22
CA LYS A 146 -0.80 -1.75 -11.52
C LYS A 146 -1.63 -1.50 -10.27
N ALA A 147 -1.35 -2.22 -9.18
CA ALA A 147 -2.04 -2.09 -7.89
C ALA A 147 -1.20 -2.71 -6.77
N CYS A 148 -1.13 -2.02 -5.64
CA CYS A 148 -0.43 -2.48 -4.43
C CYS A 148 -1.27 -2.16 -3.19
N GLY A 149 -1.71 -3.20 -2.48
CA GLY A 149 -2.57 -3.05 -1.29
C GLY A 149 -1.89 -2.29 -0.16
N THR A 150 -0.61 -2.60 0.11
CA THR A 150 0.15 -1.91 1.17
C THR A 150 0.51 -0.48 0.80
N ALA A 151 0.75 -0.17 -0.48
CA ALA A 151 0.93 1.21 -0.93
C ALA A 151 -0.35 2.05 -0.76
N ALA A 152 -1.53 1.44 -1.01
CA ALA A 152 -2.81 2.11 -0.71
C ALA A 152 -2.95 2.38 0.79
N CYS A 153 -2.66 1.39 1.65
CA CYS A 153 -2.67 1.56 3.11
C CYS A 153 -1.73 2.69 3.55
N ALA A 154 -0.47 2.65 3.10
CA ALA A 154 0.52 3.68 3.41
C ALA A 154 0.05 5.07 2.97
N THR A 155 -0.49 5.20 1.75
CA THR A 155 -0.99 6.48 1.22
C THR A 155 -2.14 7.03 2.05
N GLY A 156 -3.14 6.21 2.39
CA GLY A 156 -4.28 6.63 3.21
C GLY A 156 -3.86 7.08 4.61
N VAL A 157 -2.95 6.34 5.26
CA VAL A 157 -2.38 6.73 6.56
C VAL A 157 -1.65 8.07 6.47
N VAL A 158 -0.73 8.22 5.49
CA VAL A 158 0.06 9.46 5.35
C VAL A 158 -0.82 10.66 5.00
N ALA A 159 -1.84 10.48 4.16
CA ALA A 159 -2.77 11.56 3.82
C ALA A 159 -3.52 12.06 5.07
N PHE A 160 -3.98 11.15 5.93
CA PHE A 160 -4.61 11.47 7.21
C PHE A 160 -3.63 12.18 8.16
N GLU A 161 -2.41 11.63 8.37
CA GLU A 161 -1.39 12.21 9.25
C GLU A 161 -0.95 13.62 8.81
N LYS A 162 -0.91 13.86 7.50
CA LYS A 162 -0.63 15.19 6.92
C LYS A 162 -1.86 16.10 6.87
N LYS A 163 -3.04 15.63 7.30
CA LYS A 163 -4.33 16.36 7.23
C LYS A 163 -4.72 16.77 5.80
N LEU A 164 -4.36 15.95 4.83
CA LEU A 164 -4.70 16.15 3.40
C LEU A 164 -6.02 15.48 3.04
N SER A 165 -6.46 14.50 3.84
CA SER A 165 -7.74 13.80 3.68
C SER A 165 -8.35 13.45 5.04
N GLY A 166 -9.61 12.98 5.02
CA GLY A 166 -10.22 12.32 6.17
C GLY A 166 -9.63 10.91 6.41
N ASN A 167 -10.20 10.21 7.37
CA ASN A 167 -9.79 8.86 7.74
C ASN A 167 -10.43 7.74 6.89
N ASP A 168 -11.23 8.09 5.90
CA ASP A 168 -11.89 7.18 4.94
C ASP A 168 -11.61 7.68 3.53
N THR A 169 -10.71 7.00 2.80
CA THR A 169 -10.12 7.52 1.58
C THR A 169 -10.06 6.45 0.49
N ASN A 170 -10.45 6.82 -0.71
CA ASN A 170 -10.34 5.99 -1.89
C ASN A 170 -8.99 6.22 -2.58
N ILE A 171 -8.22 5.18 -2.70
CA ILE A 171 -6.91 5.20 -3.36
C ILE A 171 -7.07 4.62 -4.75
N HIS A 172 -6.92 5.47 -5.75
CA HIS A 172 -7.10 5.14 -7.16
C HIS A 172 -5.76 4.79 -7.81
N PHE A 173 -5.68 3.59 -8.32
CA PHE A 173 -4.64 3.14 -9.24
C PHE A 173 -5.09 3.34 -10.68
N LYS A 174 -4.20 3.12 -11.62
CA LYS A 174 -4.54 3.21 -13.05
C LYS A 174 -5.67 2.25 -13.47
N GLU A 175 -5.75 1.07 -12.82
CA GLU A 175 -6.68 -0.01 -13.20
C GLU A 175 -7.55 -0.48 -12.03
N GLY A 176 -7.81 0.37 -11.04
CA GLY A 176 -8.65 -0.02 -9.91
C GLY A 176 -8.57 0.91 -8.73
N LEU A 177 -9.32 0.56 -7.71
CA LEU A 177 -9.47 1.37 -6.51
C LEU A 177 -9.49 0.48 -5.26
N LEU A 178 -8.91 0.98 -4.17
CA LEU A 178 -9.02 0.42 -2.83
C LEU A 178 -9.51 1.51 -1.88
N ASN A 179 -10.47 1.17 -1.02
CA ASN A 179 -10.89 2.05 0.05
C ASN A 179 -10.06 1.74 1.31
N ILE A 180 -9.51 2.78 1.91
CA ILE A 180 -8.69 2.70 3.12
C ILE A 180 -9.37 3.50 4.23
N LYS A 181 -9.63 2.82 5.38
CA LYS A 181 -10.03 3.48 6.62
C LYS A 181 -8.92 3.36 7.64
N TYR A 182 -8.61 4.47 8.29
CA TYR A 182 -7.56 4.54 9.30
C TYR A 182 -8.06 5.19 10.58
N ASN A 183 -8.15 4.39 11.64
CA ASN A 183 -8.45 4.81 13.01
C ASN A 183 -7.51 4.05 13.96
N SER A 184 -6.23 4.42 14.00
CA SER A 184 -5.12 3.67 14.61
C SER A 184 -4.84 2.32 13.93
N VAL A 185 -5.87 1.57 13.56
CA VAL A 185 -5.78 0.35 12.78
C VAL A 185 -6.19 0.62 11.33
N ILE A 186 -5.44 0.06 10.40
CA ILE A 186 -5.72 0.18 8.96
C ILE A 186 -6.73 -0.89 8.55
N SER A 187 -7.77 -0.47 7.85
CA SER A 187 -8.73 -1.35 7.21
C SER A 187 -8.73 -1.09 5.70
N MET A 188 -8.49 -2.12 4.91
CA MET A 188 -8.46 -2.06 3.45
C MET A 188 -9.64 -2.82 2.87
N THR A 189 -10.48 -2.15 2.11
CA THR A 189 -11.59 -2.77 1.37
C THR A 189 -11.32 -2.69 -0.12
N GLY A 190 -11.51 -3.79 -0.83
CA GLY A 190 -11.31 -3.81 -2.27
C GLY A 190 -12.06 -4.93 -2.97
N PRO A 191 -12.17 -4.84 -4.30
CA PRO A 191 -12.86 -5.83 -5.10
C PRO A 191 -12.10 -7.16 -5.14
N VAL A 192 -12.86 -8.22 -5.36
CA VAL A 192 -12.40 -9.55 -5.73
C VAL A 192 -13.23 -10.03 -6.92
N SER A 193 -12.61 -10.75 -7.84
CA SER A 193 -13.33 -11.37 -8.95
C SER A 193 -13.91 -12.71 -8.53
N ASP A 194 -14.86 -13.20 -9.32
CA ASP A 194 -15.34 -14.57 -9.19
C ASP A 194 -14.21 -15.57 -9.49
N ILE A 195 -14.30 -16.71 -8.83
CA ILE A 195 -13.38 -17.82 -9.06
C ILE A 195 -13.67 -18.40 -10.43
N LYS A 196 -12.61 -18.56 -11.25
CA LYS A 196 -12.72 -19.20 -12.56
C LYS A 196 -11.81 -20.41 -12.60
N GLU A 197 -12.34 -21.51 -13.08
CA GLU A 197 -11.52 -22.68 -13.40
C GLU A 197 -10.66 -22.38 -14.63
N ILE A 198 -9.38 -22.65 -14.55
CA ILE A 198 -8.44 -22.50 -15.67
C ILE A 198 -7.69 -23.80 -15.90
N GLN A 199 -7.46 -24.15 -17.15
CA GLN A 199 -6.57 -25.27 -17.50
C GLN A 199 -5.17 -24.72 -17.69
N ILE A 200 -4.21 -25.26 -16.93
CA ILE A 200 -2.78 -24.93 -17.06
C ILE A 200 -2.11 -26.11 -17.75
N LYS A 201 -1.48 -25.89 -18.89
CA LYS A 201 -0.53 -26.86 -19.45
C LYS A 201 0.79 -26.65 -18.70
N LEU A 202 1.18 -27.68 -17.96
CA LEU A 202 2.50 -27.79 -17.30
C LEU A 202 3.55 -28.19 -18.35
#